data_ce83df26cc7986bc00e3ce73c1949149
#
_entry.id   ce83df26cc7986bc00e3ce73c1949149
#
_cell.length_a   1.000
_cell.length_b   1.000
_cell.length_c   1.000
_cell.angle_alpha   90.00
_cell.angle_beta   90.00
_cell.angle_gamma   90.00
#
_symmetry.space_group_name_H-M   'P 1'
#
loop_
_entity.id
_entity.type
_entity.pdbx_description
1 polymer ?
#
loop_
_entity_poly.entity_id
_entity_poly.type
_entity_poly.pdbx_seq_one_letter_code
_entity_poly.pdbx_strand_id
1 'polypeptide(L)' 'MDKIGINIVIERERKDSEVVFIASSPDINVFVEGKDIDEARNKFIRAVKHHLKTFPKEKVSLIKEKDFEFEMPLIQRIFL' A
#
# COMPACT_ATOMS: atom_id res chain seq x y z
N MET A 1 -16.16 15.29 0.47
CA MET A 1 -14.72 15.02 0.30
C MET A 1 -14.54 13.60 -0.19
N ASP A 2 -13.90 13.47 -1.32
CA ASP A 2 -13.70 12.14 -1.91
C ASP A 2 -12.62 11.36 -1.17
N LYS A 3 -12.93 10.12 -0.86
CA LYS A 3 -11.94 9.21 -0.29
C LYS A 3 -11.22 8.46 -1.40
N ILE A 4 -9.94 8.25 -1.19
CA ILE A 4 -9.13 7.47 -2.11
C ILE A 4 -9.02 6.06 -1.59
N GLY A 5 -9.42 5.09 -2.41
CA GLY A 5 -9.27 3.68 -2.06
C GLY A 5 -8.03 3.12 -2.74
N ILE A 6 -7.18 2.46 -1.97
CA ILE A 6 -5.95 1.86 -2.47
C ILE A 6 -5.89 0.42 -1.98
N ASN A 7 -5.55 -0.49 -2.86
CA ASN A 7 -5.34 -1.87 -2.48
C ASN A 7 -3.92 -2.06 -1.95
N ILE A 8 -3.81 -2.65 -0.77
CA ILE A 8 -2.52 -3.01 -0.18
C ILE A 8 -2.31 -4.50 -0.35
N VAL A 9 -1.12 -4.86 -0.79
CA VAL A 9 -0.66 -6.24 -0.82
C VAL A 9 0.45 -6.36 0.21
N ILE A 10 0.29 -7.28 1.16
CA ILE A 10 1.31 -7.52 2.18
C ILE A 10 1.84 -8.93 1.98
N GLU A 11 3.13 -9.02 1.73
CA GLU A 11 3.81 -10.29 1.50
C GLU A 11 4.81 -10.55 2.62
N ARG A 12 4.87 -11.82 3.01
CA ARG A 12 5.86 -12.26 3.98
C ARG A 12 7.10 -12.69 3.23
N GLU A 13 8.25 -12.21 3.67
CA GLU A 13 9.51 -12.54 3.04
C GLU A 13 10.56 -12.88 4.10
N ARG A 14 11.36 -13.88 3.82
CA ARG A 14 12.50 -14.22 4.68
C ARG A 14 13.74 -13.51 4.13
N LYS A 15 14.38 -12.74 5.00
CA LYS A 15 15.58 -12.00 4.67
C LYS A 15 16.66 -12.39 5.66
N ASP A 16 17.67 -13.09 5.19
CA ASP A 16 18.68 -13.72 6.03
C ASP A 16 18.00 -14.69 7.00
N SER A 17 18.11 -14.50 8.30
CA SER A 17 17.43 -15.34 9.29
C SER A 17 16.18 -14.66 9.87
N GLU A 18 15.77 -13.51 9.30
CA GLU A 18 14.63 -12.76 9.78
C GLU A 18 13.45 -12.84 8.82
N VAL A 19 12.25 -12.75 9.39
CA VAL A 19 11.03 -12.66 8.60
C VAL A 19 10.60 -11.19 8.59
N VAL A 20 10.33 -10.67 7.40
CA VAL A 20 9.85 -9.30 7.23
C VAL A 20 8.57 -9.31 6.42
N PHE A 21 7.80 -8.24 6.55
CA PHE A 21 6.57 -8.06 5.79
C PHE A 21 6.73 -6.86 4.88
N ILE A 22 6.41 -7.05 3.61
CA ILE A 22 6.55 -5.99 2.61
C ILE A 22 5.15 -5.59 2.16
N ALA A 23 4.82 -4.31 2.37
CA ALA A 23 3.57 -3.75 1.91
C ALA A 23 3.80 -2.96 0.63
N SER A 24 2.99 -3.24 -0.37
CA SER A 24 3.06 -2.58 -1.66
C SER A 24 1.65 -2.40 -2.23
N SER A 25 1.54 -1.81 -3.40
CA SER A 25 0.24 -1.60 -4.03
C SER A 25 0.36 -1.67 -5.54
N PRO A 26 -0.64 -2.27 -6.23
CA PRO A 26 -0.71 -2.16 -7.69
C PRO A 26 -1.18 -0.78 -8.15
N ASP A 27 -1.72 0.02 -7.23
CA ASP A 27 -2.29 1.32 -7.58
C ASP A 27 -1.28 2.46 -7.54
N ILE A 28 -0.21 2.30 -6.77
CA ILE A 28 0.76 3.37 -6.56
C ILE A 28 2.14 2.75 -6.32
N ASN A 29 3.16 3.40 -6.84
CA ASN A 29 4.54 2.88 -6.75
C ASN A 29 5.18 3.24 -5.40
N VAL A 30 4.67 2.63 -4.35
CA VAL A 30 5.18 2.77 -2.98
C VAL A 30 5.29 1.39 -2.38
N PHE A 31 6.38 1.14 -1.69
CA PHE A 31 6.53 -0.09 -0.92
C PHE A 31 7.33 0.18 0.35
N VAL A 32 7.04 -0.56 1.39
CA VAL A 32 7.72 -0.44 2.68
C VAL A 32 7.89 -1.81 3.30
N GLU A 33 8.80 -1.90 4.25
CA GLU A 33 9.10 -3.11 4.98
C GLU A 33 8.81 -2.92 6.46
N GLY A 34 8.24 -3.92 7.11
CA GLY A 34 7.95 -3.89 8.53
C GLY A 34 8.24 -5.23 9.18
N LYS A 35 8.35 -5.23 10.50
CA LYS A 35 8.61 -6.44 11.28
C LYS A 35 7.40 -7.32 11.41
N ASP A 36 6.21 -6.73 11.33
CA ASP A 36 4.94 -7.41 11.37
C ASP A 36 3.98 -6.74 10.42
N ILE A 37 2.80 -7.33 10.28
CA ILE A 37 1.78 -6.84 9.35
C ILE A 37 1.34 -5.42 9.70
N ASP A 38 1.12 -5.14 10.98
CA ASP A 38 0.65 -3.83 11.42
C ASP A 38 1.68 -2.75 11.16
N GLU A 39 2.95 -3.03 11.44
CA GLU A 39 4.02 -2.06 11.16
C GLU A 39 4.15 -1.78 9.68
N ALA A 40 4.15 -2.83 8.85
CA ALA A 40 4.24 -2.67 7.40
C ALA A 40 3.06 -1.84 6.87
N ARG A 41 1.84 -2.16 7.34
CA ARG A 41 0.63 -1.45 6.96
C ARG A 41 0.68 0.03 7.35
N ASN A 42 1.06 0.31 8.59
CA ASN A 42 1.11 1.69 9.08
C ASN A 42 2.18 2.51 8.38
N LYS A 43 3.33 1.92 8.14
CA LYS A 43 4.40 2.57 7.37
C LYS A 43 3.95 2.85 5.94
N PHE A 44 3.23 1.90 5.34
CA PHE A 44 2.74 2.06 3.98
C PHE A 44 1.76 3.23 3.89
N ILE A 45 0.80 3.30 4.82
CA ILE A 45 -0.17 4.39 4.84
C ILE A 45 0.52 5.75 4.93
N ARG A 46 1.52 5.88 5.81
CA ARG A 46 2.28 7.11 5.94
C ARG A 46 3.05 7.46 4.67
N ALA A 47 3.67 6.45 4.06
CA ALA A 47 4.43 6.63 2.84
C ALA A 47 3.54 7.07 1.68
N VAL A 48 2.35 6.47 1.57
CA VAL A 48 1.37 6.83 0.53
C VAL A 48 0.89 8.26 0.72
N LYS A 49 0.56 8.64 1.95
CA LYS A 49 0.13 10.01 2.23
C LYS A 49 1.19 11.02 1.86
N HIS A 50 2.45 10.72 2.17
CA HIS A 50 3.57 11.58 1.79
C HIS A 50 3.75 11.64 0.27
N HIS A 51 3.66 10.49 -0.39
CA HIS A 51 3.80 10.40 -1.84
C HIS A 51 2.72 11.22 -2.57
N LEU A 52 1.47 11.11 -2.12
CA LEU A 52 0.36 11.85 -2.72
C LEU A 52 0.47 13.36 -2.48
N LYS A 53 1.09 13.76 -1.38
CA LYS A 53 1.37 15.16 -1.10
C LYS A 53 2.40 15.72 -2.08
N THR A 54 3.41 14.91 -2.43
CA THR A 54 4.46 15.27 -3.36
C THR A 54 3.98 15.21 -4.81
N PHE A 55 3.11 14.25 -5.12
CA PHE A 55 2.57 14.04 -6.47
C PHE A 55 1.05 14.09 -6.47
N PRO A 56 0.45 15.26 -6.31
CA PRO A 56 -1.01 15.36 -6.20
C PRO A 56 -1.79 14.88 -7.43
N LYS A 57 -1.16 14.82 -8.59
CA LYS A 57 -1.80 14.32 -9.81
C LYS A 57 -2.12 12.84 -9.71
N GLU A 58 -1.34 12.07 -8.98
CA GLU A 58 -1.61 10.65 -8.77
C GLU A 58 -2.85 10.43 -7.92
N LYS A 59 -3.14 11.36 -7.00
CA LYS A 59 -4.35 11.32 -6.20
C LYS A 59 -5.59 11.38 -7.08
N VAL A 60 -5.59 12.26 -8.08
CA VAL A 60 -6.70 12.39 -9.02
C VAL A 60 -6.86 11.11 -9.84
N SER A 61 -5.75 10.54 -10.28
CA SER A 61 -5.75 9.29 -11.05
C SER A 61 -6.37 8.15 -10.24
N LEU A 62 -6.00 8.03 -8.97
CA LEU A 62 -6.51 6.97 -8.09
C LEU A 62 -8.02 7.09 -7.84
N ILE A 63 -8.53 8.32 -7.75
CA ILE A 63 -9.97 8.55 -7.57
C ILE A 63 -10.75 8.04 -8.78
N LYS A 64 -10.20 8.15 -9.97
CA LYS A 64 -10.87 7.77 -11.21
C LYS A 64 -10.73 6.30 -11.57
N GLU A 65 -9.80 5.60 -10.97
CA GLU A 65 -9.57 4.20 -11.29
C GLU A 65 -10.65 3.30 -10.72
N LYS A 66 -10.91 2.22 -11.45
CA LYS A 66 -11.82 1.18 -10.99
C LYS A 66 -11.08 0.26 -10.04
N ASP A 67 -11.84 -0.34 -9.13
CA ASP A 67 -11.30 -1.31 -8.21
C ASP A 67 -10.93 -2.59 -8.94
N PHE A 68 -9.76 -3.11 -8.62
CA PHE A 68 -9.32 -4.42 -9.06
C PHE A 68 -9.11 -5.30 -7.86
N GLU A 69 -9.57 -6.53 -7.96
CA GLU A 69 -9.25 -7.54 -6.97
C GLU A 69 -8.28 -8.52 -7.59
N PHE A 70 -7.21 -8.78 -6.88
CA PHE A 70 -6.22 -9.76 -7.28
C PHE A 70 -6.17 -10.88 -6.25
N GLU A 71 -6.04 -12.11 -6.72
CA GLU A 71 -5.83 -13.25 -5.84
C GLU A 71 -4.38 -13.25 -5.36
N MET A 72 -4.15 -12.56 -4.27
CA MET A 72 -2.84 -12.45 -3.65
C MET A 72 -2.92 -12.95 -2.21
N PRO A 73 -1.80 -13.34 -1.59
CA PRO A 73 -1.82 -13.93 -0.26
C PRO A 73 -2.50 -13.07 0.81
N LEU A 74 -2.34 -11.77 0.74
CA LEU A 74 -3.02 -10.87 1.67
C LEU A 74 -3.25 -9.54 0.98
N ILE A 75 -4.51 -9.25 0.69
CA ILE A 75 -4.90 -8.00 0.04
C ILE A 75 -5.87 -7.27 0.96
N GLN A 76 -5.60 -6.01 1.21
CA GLN A 76 -6.48 -5.13 1.97
C GLN A 76 -6.75 -3.88 1.16
N ARG A 77 -7.93 -3.33 1.34
CA ARG A 77 -8.26 -2.04 0.75
C ARG A 77 -8.28 -0.99 1.85
N ILE A 78 -7.54 0.08 1.63
CA ILE A 78 -7.49 1.20 2.57
C ILE A 78 -8.08 2.45 1.92
N PHE A 79 -8.66 3.31 2.75
CA PHE A 79 -9.20 4.60 2.31
C PHE A 79 -8.46 5.70 3.05
N LEU A 80 -7.89 6.58 2.29
CA LEU A 80 -7.06 7.66 2.82
C LEU A 80 -7.78 9.00 2.83
#